data_da63dc12773cae77a57a6b71c54d1d37
#
_entry.id   da63dc12773cae77a57a6b71c54d1d37
#
_cell.length_a   1.000
_cell.length_b   1.000
_cell.length_c   1.000
_cell.angle_alpha   90.00
_cell.angle_beta   90.00
_cell.angle_gamma   90.00
#
_symmetry.space_group_name_H-M   'P 1'
#
loop_
_entity.id
_entity.type
_entity.pdbx_description
1 polymer ?
#
loop_
_entity_poly.entity_id
_entity_poly.type
_entity_poly.pdbx_seq_one_letter_code
_entity_poly.pdbx_strand_id
1 'polypeptide(L)'
;MKKKALAVLLTASVIAGTMGGTATIVHADEEGKVINIYSWNDEFRQRLEAVYPEVKETSKDGTVTTLKDGTEIHWIINPNQDGVYQQKLDEALMNQADASADDKVDIFLSETDYVYKYTDAAADVAMPLTDLGIDPDK
;
A
#
# COMPACT_ATOMS: atom_id res chain seq x y z
N MET A 1 -29.04 23.73 24.36
CA MET A 1 -29.19 22.67 23.34
C MET A 1 -28.07 21.67 23.52
N LYS A 2 -28.39 20.42 23.91
CA LYS A 2 -27.41 19.41 24.32
C LYS A 2 -26.92 18.67 23.05
N LYS A 3 -25.59 18.71 22.79
CA LYS A 3 -24.96 17.91 21.74
C LYS A 3 -24.82 16.49 22.25
N LYS A 4 -25.46 15.52 21.58
CA LYS A 4 -25.32 14.11 21.86
C LYS A 4 -24.08 13.60 21.12
N ALA A 5 -23.06 13.17 21.87
CA ALA A 5 -21.95 12.40 21.33
C ALA A 5 -22.44 10.95 21.11
N LEU A 6 -22.32 10.45 19.90
CA LEU A 6 -22.58 9.06 19.56
C LEU A 6 -21.29 8.26 19.81
N ALA A 7 -21.28 7.51 20.89
CA ALA A 7 -20.22 6.54 21.16
C ALA A 7 -20.57 5.24 20.44
N VAL A 8 -19.73 4.85 19.48
CA VAL A 8 -19.79 3.53 18.87
C VAL A 8 -19.08 2.56 19.80
N LEU A 9 -19.86 1.67 20.43
CA LEU A 9 -19.33 0.58 21.26
C LEU A 9 -18.95 -0.57 20.33
N LEU A 10 -17.64 -0.85 20.20
CA LEU A 10 -17.17 -2.11 19.63
C LEU A 10 -17.38 -3.23 20.66
N THR A 11 -18.33 -4.12 20.42
CA THR A 11 -18.48 -5.35 21.17
C THR A 11 -17.54 -6.41 20.62
N ALA A 12 -16.45 -6.67 21.32
CA ALA A 12 -15.61 -7.82 21.09
C ALA A 12 -16.36 -9.08 21.57
N SER A 13 -16.81 -9.91 20.65
CA SER A 13 -17.37 -11.23 20.94
C SER A 13 -16.24 -12.24 21.09
N VAL A 14 -15.88 -12.58 22.33
CA VAL A 14 -15.02 -13.71 22.63
C VAL A 14 -15.86 -14.98 22.55
N ILE A 15 -15.66 -15.79 21.52
CA ILE A 15 -16.16 -17.16 21.45
C ILE A 15 -15.05 -18.08 21.96
N ALA A 16 -15.19 -18.57 23.18
CA ALA A 16 -14.39 -19.65 23.71
C ALA A 16 -14.94 -20.98 23.18
N GLY A 17 -14.25 -21.58 22.23
CA GLY A 17 -14.50 -22.91 21.71
C GLY A 17 -13.19 -23.69 21.66
N THR A 18 -13.04 -24.66 22.56
CA THR A 18 -11.93 -25.61 22.62
C THR A 18 -12.03 -26.60 21.48
N MET A 19 -11.03 -26.64 20.60
CA MET A 19 -10.41 -27.82 19.97
C MET A 19 -9.32 -27.38 18.98
N GLY A 20 -8.15 -27.97 19.11
CA GLY A 20 -6.89 -27.68 18.46
C GLY A 20 -6.96 -27.37 16.95
N GLY A 21 -6.96 -26.10 16.63
CA GLY A 21 -6.67 -25.54 15.34
C GLY A 21 -5.87 -24.27 15.61
N THR A 22 -4.73 -24.14 14.96
CA THR A 22 -4.01 -22.87 14.95
C THR A 22 -4.95 -21.81 14.38
N ALA A 23 -5.53 -20.99 15.27
CA ALA A 23 -6.26 -19.82 14.85
C ALA A 23 -5.21 -18.87 14.21
N THR A 24 -5.14 -18.89 12.90
CA THR A 24 -4.59 -17.76 12.16
C THR A 24 -5.49 -16.58 12.51
N ILE A 25 -4.96 -15.66 13.31
CA ILE A 25 -5.57 -14.35 13.48
C ILE A 25 -5.43 -13.70 12.12
N VAL A 26 -6.49 -13.78 11.31
CA VAL A 26 -6.62 -12.90 10.16
C VAL A 26 -6.82 -11.53 10.77
N HIS A 27 -5.73 -10.74 10.83
CA HIS A 27 -5.90 -9.31 10.96
C HIS A 27 -6.68 -8.88 9.72
N ALA A 28 -7.95 -8.55 9.88
CA ALA A 28 -8.61 -7.73 8.90
C ALA A 28 -7.82 -6.41 8.93
N ASP A 29 -6.92 -6.22 7.96
CA ASP A 29 -6.26 -4.94 7.78
C ASP A 29 -7.36 -3.90 7.65
N GLU A 30 -7.29 -2.84 8.46
CA GLU A 30 -8.17 -1.70 8.29
C GLU A 30 -7.91 -1.17 6.87
N GLU A 31 -8.98 -1.05 6.08
CA GLU A 31 -8.87 -0.54 4.72
C GLU A 31 -8.36 0.91 4.78
N GLY A 32 -7.11 1.13 4.34
CA GLY A 32 -6.52 2.47 4.23
C GLY A 32 -7.19 3.26 3.11
N LYS A 33 -7.04 4.57 3.15
CA LYS A 33 -7.50 5.49 2.09
C LYS A 33 -6.34 6.09 1.30
N VAL A 34 -5.14 5.67 1.60
CA VAL A 34 -3.90 6.10 0.98
C VAL A 34 -3.28 4.93 0.24
N ILE A 35 -2.79 5.19 -0.97
CA ILE A 35 -1.98 4.27 -1.76
C ILE A 35 -0.59 4.89 -1.89
N ASN A 36 0.40 4.29 -1.26
CA ASN A 36 1.79 4.76 -1.30
C ASN A 36 2.53 4.10 -2.46
N ILE A 37 2.99 4.93 -3.42
CA ILE A 37 3.74 4.48 -4.59
C ILE A 37 5.18 4.96 -4.51
N TYR A 38 6.12 4.02 -4.42
CA TYR A 38 7.56 4.28 -4.39
C TYR A 38 8.14 4.28 -5.81
N SER A 39 8.80 5.37 -6.19
CA SER A 39 9.44 5.53 -7.49
C SER A 39 10.73 6.34 -7.39
N TRP A 40 11.57 6.28 -8.43
CA TRP A 40 12.83 7.06 -8.48
C TRP A 40 12.71 8.41 -9.19
N ASN A 41 11.58 8.63 -9.88
CA ASN A 41 11.23 9.89 -10.53
C ASN A 41 9.71 10.02 -10.67
N ASP A 42 9.24 11.07 -11.28
CA ASP A 42 7.82 11.39 -11.44
C ASP A 42 7.20 10.85 -12.76
N GLU A 43 7.95 10.09 -13.55
CA GLU A 43 7.47 9.58 -14.84
C GLU A 43 6.24 8.67 -14.69
N PHE A 44 6.27 7.76 -13.70
CA PHE A 44 5.14 6.87 -13.48
C PHE A 44 3.88 7.64 -13.07
N ARG A 45 4.01 8.64 -12.21
CA ARG A 45 2.91 9.55 -11.85
C ARG A 45 2.31 10.21 -13.09
N GLN A 46 3.15 10.84 -13.91
CA GLN A 46 2.70 11.54 -15.12
C GLN A 46 1.96 10.60 -16.08
N ARG A 47 2.45 9.37 -16.25
CA ARG A 47 1.82 8.37 -17.10
C ARG A 47 0.48 7.91 -16.54
N LEU A 48 0.40 7.64 -15.23
CA LEU A 48 -0.83 7.26 -14.57
C LEU A 48 -1.87 8.36 -14.70
N GLU A 49 -1.53 9.59 -14.39
CA GLU A 49 -2.42 10.75 -14.47
C GLU A 49 -2.93 11.02 -15.91
N ALA A 50 -2.15 10.69 -16.91
CA ALA A 50 -2.54 10.88 -18.32
C ALA A 50 -3.59 9.86 -18.79
N VAL A 51 -3.68 8.67 -18.17
CA VAL A 51 -4.53 7.58 -18.68
C VAL A 51 -5.59 7.11 -17.68
N TYR A 52 -5.41 7.37 -16.39
CA TYR A 52 -6.34 6.89 -15.37
C TYR A 52 -7.52 7.87 -15.17
N PRO A 53 -8.75 7.48 -15.57
CA PRO A 53 -9.88 8.40 -15.62
C PRO A 53 -10.39 8.80 -14.23
N GLU A 54 -9.99 8.13 -13.17
CA GLU A 54 -10.45 8.41 -11.81
C GLU A 54 -9.63 9.50 -11.10
N VAL A 55 -8.58 10.02 -11.74
CA VAL A 55 -7.84 11.17 -11.22
C VAL A 55 -8.76 12.40 -11.17
N LYS A 56 -8.81 13.04 -10.00
CA LYS A 56 -9.54 14.27 -9.75
C LYS A 56 -8.64 15.48 -9.79
N GLU A 57 -7.57 15.45 -9.01
CA GLU A 57 -6.60 16.55 -8.88
C GLU A 57 -5.26 16.07 -8.35
N THR A 58 -4.21 16.83 -8.62
CA THR A 58 -2.87 16.60 -8.09
C THR A 58 -2.41 17.83 -7.32
N SER A 59 -1.74 17.61 -6.18
CA SER A 59 -1.15 18.68 -5.37
C SER A 59 -0.15 19.50 -6.19
N LYS A 60 0.07 20.76 -5.81
CA LYS A 60 0.97 21.67 -6.54
C LYS A 60 2.43 21.20 -6.60
N ASP A 61 2.86 20.48 -5.58
CA ASP A 61 4.21 19.89 -5.49
C ASP A 61 4.29 18.50 -6.15
N GLY A 62 3.17 17.96 -6.62
CA GLY A 62 3.10 16.66 -7.27
C GLY A 62 3.31 15.47 -6.33
N THR A 63 3.18 15.66 -5.03
CA THR A 63 3.40 14.57 -4.05
C THR A 63 2.14 13.76 -3.76
N VAL A 64 0.96 14.31 -4.03
CA VAL A 64 -0.33 13.64 -3.78
C VAL A 64 -1.25 13.81 -4.99
N THR A 65 -1.82 12.71 -5.46
CA THR A 65 -2.91 12.68 -6.44
C THR A 65 -4.17 12.18 -5.76
N THR A 66 -5.24 12.98 -5.76
CA THR A 66 -6.54 12.61 -5.20
C THR A 66 -7.43 12.02 -6.30
N LEU A 67 -8.04 10.89 -6.01
CA LEU A 67 -9.03 10.24 -6.88
C LEU A 67 -10.45 10.76 -6.61
N LYS A 68 -11.38 10.47 -7.52
CA LYS A 68 -12.78 10.92 -7.43
C LYS A 68 -13.53 10.37 -6.22
N ASP A 69 -13.17 9.21 -5.73
CA ASP A 69 -13.74 8.57 -4.54
C ASP A 69 -13.14 9.07 -3.22
N GLY A 70 -12.13 9.95 -3.30
CA GLY A 70 -11.42 10.52 -2.16
C GLY A 70 -10.18 9.73 -1.72
N THR A 71 -9.83 8.64 -2.41
CA THR A 71 -8.55 7.95 -2.20
C THR A 71 -7.39 8.86 -2.59
N GLU A 72 -6.32 8.85 -1.82
CA GLU A 72 -5.10 9.60 -2.09
C GLU A 72 -3.99 8.65 -2.56
N ILE A 73 -3.32 9.02 -3.64
CA ILE A 73 -2.07 8.37 -4.07
C ILE A 73 -0.93 9.25 -3.62
N HIS A 74 -0.09 8.75 -2.73
CA HIS A 74 1.10 9.42 -2.26
C HIS A 74 2.31 8.96 -3.06
N TRP A 75 3.01 9.88 -3.70
CA TRP A 75 4.18 9.63 -4.53
C TRP A 75 5.45 9.79 -3.71
N ILE A 76 6.06 8.68 -3.30
CA ILE A 76 7.30 8.67 -2.54
C ILE A 76 8.47 8.57 -3.53
N ILE A 77 9.00 9.73 -3.94
CA ILE A 77 10.04 9.81 -4.96
C ILE A 77 11.41 9.90 -4.30
N ASN A 78 12.24 8.89 -4.52
CA ASN A 78 13.62 8.84 -4.08
C ASN A 78 14.55 8.66 -5.29
N PRO A 79 15.56 9.51 -5.48
CA PRO A 79 16.46 9.40 -6.64
C PRO A 79 17.17 8.04 -6.71
N ASN A 80 17.34 7.51 -7.92
CA ASN A 80 18.07 6.25 -8.14
C ASN A 80 19.60 6.40 -8.19
N GLN A 81 20.12 7.53 -7.71
CA GLN A 81 21.56 7.74 -7.61
C GLN A 81 22.13 7.06 -6.38
N ASP A 82 23.29 6.43 -6.54
CA ASP A 82 24.04 5.78 -5.45
C ASP A 82 23.21 4.76 -4.61
N GLY A 83 22.17 4.17 -5.21
CA GLY A 83 21.32 3.19 -4.54
C GLY A 83 20.35 3.77 -3.51
N VAL A 84 20.15 5.10 -3.47
CA VAL A 84 19.28 5.76 -2.48
C VAL A 84 17.85 5.24 -2.57
N TYR A 85 17.32 5.05 -3.78
CA TYR A 85 15.98 4.52 -3.97
C TYR A 85 15.80 3.15 -3.30
N GLN A 86 16.71 2.20 -3.61
CA GLN A 86 16.68 0.84 -3.07
C GLN A 86 16.82 0.84 -1.55
N GLN A 87 17.72 1.67 -1.01
CA GLN A 87 17.89 1.79 0.44
C GLN A 87 16.61 2.27 1.12
N LYS A 88 15.96 3.31 0.56
CA LYS A 88 14.72 3.86 1.12
C LYS A 88 13.53 2.91 1.00
N LEU A 89 13.44 2.19 -0.10
CA LEU A 89 12.43 1.14 -0.29
C LEU A 89 12.65 0.00 0.72
N ASP A 90 13.88 -0.48 0.88
CA ASP A 90 14.21 -1.52 1.85
C ASP A 90 13.86 -1.11 3.29
N GLU A 91 14.21 0.11 3.69
CA GLU A 91 13.85 0.66 5.00
C GLU A 91 12.33 0.63 5.23
N ALA A 92 11.54 1.03 4.23
CA ALA A 92 10.09 1.02 4.32
C ALA A 92 9.52 -0.40 4.39
N LEU A 93 10.00 -1.32 3.52
CA LEU A 93 9.55 -2.71 3.49
C LEU A 93 9.91 -3.47 4.79
N MET A 94 11.05 -3.18 5.41
CA MET A 94 11.41 -3.77 6.71
C MET A 94 10.44 -3.36 7.83
N ASN A 95 9.81 -2.20 7.73
CA ASN A 95 8.84 -1.71 8.70
C ASN A 95 7.38 -2.01 8.29
N GLN A 96 7.16 -2.69 7.17
CA GLN A 96 5.85 -2.93 6.59
C GLN A 96 4.86 -3.60 7.55
N ALA A 97 5.32 -4.55 8.37
CA ALA A 97 4.47 -5.29 9.31
C ALA A 97 3.90 -4.41 10.43
N ASP A 98 4.65 -3.39 10.85
CA ASP A 98 4.29 -2.50 11.95
C ASP A 98 3.67 -1.17 11.46
N ALA A 99 3.66 -0.93 10.15
CA ALA A 99 3.08 0.26 9.55
C ALA A 99 1.55 0.26 9.65
N SER A 100 0.97 1.45 9.86
CA SER A 100 -0.48 1.62 9.73
C SER A 100 -0.94 1.37 8.28
N ALA A 101 -2.24 1.12 8.07
CA ALA A 101 -2.76 0.88 6.72
C ALA A 101 -2.39 1.98 5.72
N ASP A 102 -2.42 3.25 6.15
CA ASP A 102 -2.11 4.40 5.31
C ASP A 102 -0.59 4.69 5.15
N ASP A 103 0.29 3.97 5.87
CA ASP A 103 1.75 4.15 5.83
C ASP A 103 2.48 2.99 5.14
N LYS A 104 1.76 1.95 4.71
CA LYS A 104 2.34 0.78 4.04
C LYS A 104 2.87 1.12 2.64
N VAL A 105 3.84 0.35 2.18
CA VAL A 105 4.24 0.35 0.76
C VAL A 105 3.22 -0.49 -0.01
N ASP A 106 2.45 0.12 -0.89
CA ASP A 106 1.43 -0.58 -1.67
C ASP A 106 1.94 -0.96 -3.06
N ILE A 107 2.65 -0.03 -3.70
CA ILE A 107 3.24 -0.23 -5.02
C ILE A 107 4.67 0.31 -5.02
N PHE A 108 5.57 -0.39 -5.65
CA PHE A 108 6.92 0.11 -5.89
C PHE A 108 7.43 -0.27 -7.27
N LEU A 109 8.27 0.59 -7.83
CA LEU A 109 8.95 0.29 -9.08
C LEU A 109 10.21 -0.53 -8.81
N SER A 110 10.52 -1.49 -9.67
CA SER A 110 11.74 -2.28 -9.59
C SER A 110 12.45 -2.31 -10.94
N GLU A 111 13.75 -2.07 -10.92
CA GLU A 111 14.62 -2.32 -12.08
C GLU A 111 14.94 -3.81 -12.19
N THR A 112 15.32 -4.22 -13.40
CA THR A 112 15.67 -5.62 -13.72
C THR A 112 16.70 -6.21 -12.75
N ASP A 113 17.68 -5.40 -12.33
CA ASP A 113 18.76 -5.84 -11.45
C ASP A 113 18.29 -6.18 -10.03
N TYR A 114 17.14 -5.65 -9.63
CA TYR A 114 16.57 -5.84 -8.29
C TYR A 114 15.31 -6.68 -8.27
N VAL A 115 14.78 -7.09 -9.44
CA VAL A 115 13.49 -7.78 -9.51
C VAL A 115 13.48 -9.04 -8.65
N TYR A 116 14.52 -9.88 -8.71
CA TYR A 116 14.59 -11.12 -7.92
C TYR A 116 14.62 -10.86 -6.41
N LYS A 117 15.23 -9.77 -5.97
CA LYS A 117 15.28 -9.41 -4.55
C LYS A 117 13.87 -9.26 -3.95
N TYR A 118 12.93 -8.73 -4.70
CA TYR A 118 11.58 -8.41 -4.23
C TYR A 118 10.53 -9.44 -4.64
N THR A 119 10.80 -10.25 -5.68
CA THR A 119 9.83 -11.24 -6.20
C THR A 119 10.17 -12.67 -5.78
N ASP A 120 11.29 -12.91 -5.11
CA ASP A 120 11.59 -14.22 -4.51
C ASP A 120 10.54 -14.53 -3.45
N ALA A 121 9.94 -15.72 -3.54
CA ALA A 121 8.91 -16.15 -2.58
C ALA A 121 9.40 -16.17 -1.12
N ALA A 122 10.71 -16.36 -0.89
CA ALA A 122 11.29 -16.32 0.45
C ALA A 122 11.40 -14.88 1.00
N ALA A 123 11.37 -13.86 0.15
CA ALA A 123 11.40 -12.46 0.57
C ALA A 123 10.03 -11.99 1.12
N ASP A 124 8.93 -12.62 0.67
CA ASP A 124 7.55 -12.32 1.06
C ASP A 124 7.20 -10.82 0.94
N VAL A 125 7.63 -10.21 -0.16
CA VAL A 125 7.47 -8.76 -0.41
C VAL A 125 6.43 -8.50 -1.50
N ALA A 126 6.65 -9.09 -2.70
CA ALA A 126 5.76 -8.84 -3.83
C ALA A 126 4.59 -9.83 -3.83
N MET A 127 3.37 -9.28 -3.83
CA MET A 127 2.16 -10.09 -3.95
C MET A 127 2.01 -10.64 -5.38
N PRO A 128 1.67 -11.93 -5.56
CA PRO A 128 1.32 -12.47 -6.87
C PRO A 128 0.13 -11.72 -7.48
N LEU A 129 0.21 -11.38 -8.78
CA LEU A 129 -0.88 -10.67 -9.48
C LEU A 129 -2.20 -11.45 -9.46
N THR A 130 -2.13 -12.79 -9.39
CA THR A 130 -3.31 -13.65 -9.26
C THR A 130 -4.11 -13.38 -8.00
N ASP A 131 -3.46 -12.97 -6.90
CA ASP A 131 -4.11 -12.67 -5.63
C ASP A 131 -4.89 -11.34 -5.71
N LEU A 132 -4.53 -10.48 -6.68
CA LEU A 132 -5.29 -9.29 -7.06
C LEU A 132 -6.40 -9.57 -8.08
N GLY A 133 -6.63 -10.85 -8.45
CA GLY A 133 -7.60 -11.23 -9.46
C GLY A 133 -7.16 -10.94 -10.90
N ILE A 134 -5.88 -10.64 -11.11
CA ILE A 134 -5.31 -10.41 -12.44
C ILE A 134 -4.89 -11.77 -13.02
N ASP A 135 -5.51 -12.14 -14.13
CA ASP A 135 -5.18 -13.37 -14.86
C ASP A 135 -4.04 -13.09 -15.85
N PRO A 136 -2.82 -13.66 -15.64
CA PRO A 136 -1.67 -13.39 -16.51
C PRO A 136 -1.82 -13.99 -17.92
N ASP A 137 -2.80 -14.90 -18.13
CA ASP A 137 -3.03 -15.58 -19.41
C ASP A 137 -4.08 -14.86 -20.28
N LYS A 138 -4.60 -13.72 -19.83
CA LYS A 138 -5.55 -12.84 -20.53
C LYS A 138 -4.93 -11.50 -20.86
#